data_1d5ba2c790f7944dfa43ec830b13984e
#
_entry.id   1d5ba2c790f7944dfa43ec830b13984e
#
_cell.length_a   1.000
_cell.length_b   1.000
_cell.length_c   1.000
_cell.angle_alpha   90.00
_cell.angle_beta   90.00
_cell.angle_gamma   90.00
#
_symmetry.space_group_name_H-M   'P 1'
#
loop_
_entity.id
_entity.type
_entity.pdbx_description
1 polymer ?
#
loop_
_entity_poly.entity_id
_entity_poly.type
_entity_poly.pdbx_seq_one_letter_code
_entity_poly.pdbx_strand_id
1 'polypeptide(L)'
;MASVLLALFLLSFVLGRYDVPLAQLLKILLSGIFPIEQTWTDNMAIAVLNVRLPRVLLACLVGCALSAAGTGYQTVFQNPMAAPDILGASSGACTGAALAILTGQSSVMITVFAFGFSLLSVALVYLVGSHARGSRVMNLLLAGIMVGSLFSACTSYIKLVADPTNQLPEITYWLMGSLSGTRMSTVTFAAVCMAVGLVPLLLLRWRMNLLTLSADEARAMGIHTDRLRLAVILSATVLTAAAVSVSGMIGWVGLVIPHLSRRIVGNDCRRLLPMACLFGAAFLLLVDNMARSLTATEIPIGILTAFVGAPFFIYLMVKGGDRL
;
A
#
# COMPACT_ATOMS: atom_id res chain seq x y z
N MET A 1 -10.09 -3.05 17.04
CA MET A 1 -9.77 -2.52 15.69
C MET A 1 -10.87 -2.79 14.67
N ALA A 2 -11.47 -4.00 14.60
CA ALA A 2 -12.56 -4.25 13.65
C ALA A 2 -13.75 -3.27 13.82
N SER A 3 -14.16 -2.97 15.04
CA SER A 3 -15.22 -1.99 15.33
C SER A 3 -14.84 -0.55 14.91
N VAL A 4 -13.58 -0.16 15.07
CA VAL A 4 -13.08 1.14 14.61
C VAL A 4 -13.08 1.23 13.10
N LEU A 5 -12.62 0.19 12.42
CA LEU A 5 -12.67 0.12 10.95
C LEU A 5 -14.11 0.19 10.44
N LEU A 6 -15.04 -0.55 11.06
CA LEU A 6 -16.45 -0.50 10.68
C LEU A 6 -17.05 0.89 10.86
N ALA A 7 -16.76 1.54 11.99
CA ALA A 7 -17.24 2.91 12.25
C ALA A 7 -16.68 3.91 11.21
N LEU A 8 -15.37 3.84 10.91
CA LEU A 8 -14.76 4.67 9.88
C LEU A 8 -15.31 4.37 8.48
N PHE A 9 -15.56 3.08 8.18
CA PHE A 9 -16.15 2.66 6.92
C PHE A 9 -17.53 3.30 6.72
N LEU A 10 -18.41 3.21 7.71
CA LEU A 10 -19.75 3.85 7.67
C LEU A 10 -19.65 5.38 7.60
N LEU A 11 -18.76 5.97 8.40
CA LEU A 11 -18.53 7.43 8.38
C LEU A 11 -18.06 7.92 7.01
N SER A 12 -17.23 7.13 6.30
CA SER A 12 -16.71 7.49 4.97
C SER A 12 -17.79 7.65 3.89
N PHE A 13 -18.93 7.01 4.08
CA PHE A 13 -20.07 7.19 3.19
C PHE A 13 -20.89 8.45 3.51
N VAL A 14 -20.84 8.93 4.75
CA VAL A 14 -21.50 10.18 5.14
C VAL A 14 -20.68 11.38 4.72
N LEU A 15 -19.35 11.31 4.96
CA LEU A 15 -18.41 12.36 4.59
C LEU A 15 -18.23 12.45 3.07
N GLY A 16 -18.53 13.59 2.49
CA GLY A 16 -18.35 13.84 1.05
C GLY A 16 -19.00 15.15 0.63
N ARG A 17 -18.58 15.69 -0.53
CA ARG A 17 -19.02 16.99 -1.04
C ARG A 17 -20.49 17.03 -1.49
N TYR A 18 -21.05 15.89 -1.84
CA TYR A 18 -22.45 15.76 -2.23
C TYR A 18 -23.23 15.22 -1.03
N ASP A 19 -24.18 16.01 -0.51
CA ASP A 19 -24.95 15.60 0.66
C ASP A 19 -25.94 14.49 0.30
N VAL A 20 -25.78 13.35 0.98
CA VAL A 20 -26.72 12.23 0.91
C VAL A 20 -27.25 11.96 2.32
N PRO A 21 -28.55 12.15 2.56
CA PRO A 21 -29.14 11.87 3.86
C PRO A 21 -28.88 10.42 4.30
N LEU A 22 -28.56 10.21 5.58
CA LEU A 22 -28.20 8.91 6.13
C LEU A 22 -29.25 7.81 5.82
N ALA A 23 -30.52 8.18 5.89
CA ALA A 23 -31.62 7.26 5.56
C ALA A 23 -31.59 6.79 4.10
N GLN A 24 -31.27 7.69 3.16
CA GLN A 24 -31.12 7.36 1.73
C GLN A 24 -29.87 6.56 1.47
N LEU A 25 -28.76 6.91 2.13
CA LEU A 25 -27.50 6.18 2.07
C LEU A 25 -27.70 4.70 2.44
N LEU A 26 -28.33 4.43 3.57
CA LEU A 26 -28.60 3.06 4.02
C LEU A 26 -29.49 2.29 3.04
N LYS A 27 -30.53 2.93 2.52
CA LYS A 27 -31.41 2.33 1.50
C LYS A 27 -30.64 1.99 0.22
N ILE A 28 -29.78 2.92 -0.29
CA ILE A 28 -28.96 2.71 -1.48
C ILE A 28 -28.00 1.52 -1.27
N LEU A 29 -27.31 1.45 -0.14
CA LEU A 29 -26.37 0.36 0.15
C LEU A 29 -27.11 -1.00 0.31
N LEU A 30 -28.29 -1.01 0.90
CA LEU A 30 -29.09 -2.21 1.09
C LEU A 30 -29.85 -2.62 -0.17
N SER A 31 -30.13 -1.72 -1.10
CA SER A 31 -30.84 -2.03 -2.35
C SER A 31 -30.09 -3.00 -3.26
N GLY A 32 -28.75 -3.12 -3.09
CA GLY A 32 -27.96 -4.15 -3.77
C GLY A 32 -28.21 -5.58 -3.27
N ILE A 33 -28.85 -5.74 -2.10
CA ILE A 33 -29.11 -7.06 -1.45
C ILE A 33 -30.61 -7.31 -1.33
N PHE A 34 -31.39 -6.27 -1.02
CA PHE A 34 -32.83 -6.34 -0.80
C PHE A 34 -33.59 -5.51 -1.83
N PRO A 35 -34.76 -5.95 -2.30
CA PRO A 35 -35.62 -5.15 -3.18
C PRO A 35 -36.26 -4.02 -2.35
N ILE A 36 -35.62 -2.84 -2.36
CA ILE A 36 -36.10 -1.64 -1.64
C ILE A 36 -36.65 -0.66 -2.68
N GLU A 37 -37.83 -0.11 -2.41
CA GLU A 37 -38.43 0.91 -3.25
C GLU A 37 -37.52 2.16 -3.34
N GLN A 38 -37.25 2.61 -4.57
CA GLN A 38 -36.36 3.72 -4.83
C GLN A 38 -36.99 5.04 -4.38
N THR A 39 -36.48 5.59 -3.29
CA THR A 39 -36.90 6.89 -2.74
C THR A 39 -35.79 7.95 -2.87
N TRP A 40 -34.67 7.58 -3.48
CA TRP A 40 -33.49 8.45 -3.73
C TRP A 40 -33.38 8.85 -5.20
N THR A 41 -32.66 9.93 -5.46
CA THR A 41 -32.36 10.37 -6.83
C THR A 41 -31.23 9.53 -7.45
N ASP A 42 -31.22 9.43 -8.77
CA ASP A 42 -30.15 8.70 -9.51
C ASP A 42 -28.76 9.28 -9.21
N ASN A 43 -28.65 10.59 -9.03
CA ASN A 43 -27.39 11.25 -8.65
C ASN A 43 -26.88 10.79 -7.26
N MET A 44 -27.78 10.54 -6.29
CA MET A 44 -27.40 9.98 -5.00
C MET A 44 -26.87 8.55 -5.16
N ALA A 45 -27.53 7.73 -5.98
CA ALA A 45 -27.07 6.36 -6.25
C ALA A 45 -25.69 6.36 -6.94
N ILE A 46 -25.48 7.19 -7.95
CA ILE A 46 -24.19 7.35 -8.63
C ILE A 46 -23.11 7.79 -7.64
N ALA A 47 -23.38 8.80 -6.81
CA ALA A 47 -22.44 9.30 -5.82
C ALA A 47 -22.03 8.21 -4.82
N VAL A 48 -22.96 7.37 -4.36
CA VAL A 48 -22.70 6.33 -3.37
C VAL A 48 -22.06 5.11 -3.99
N LEU A 49 -22.64 4.56 -5.07
CA LEU A 49 -22.22 3.26 -5.63
C LEU A 49 -21.04 3.38 -6.60
N ASN A 50 -20.96 4.47 -7.39
CA ASN A 50 -19.95 4.60 -8.44
C ASN A 50 -18.75 5.45 -8.01
N VAL A 51 -18.89 6.31 -6.99
CA VAL A 51 -17.80 7.17 -6.52
C VAL A 51 -17.32 6.76 -5.13
N ARG A 52 -18.21 6.74 -4.11
CA ARG A 52 -17.79 6.50 -2.73
C ARG A 52 -17.43 5.05 -2.48
N LEU A 53 -18.26 4.11 -2.89
CA LEU A 53 -18.05 2.69 -2.62
C LEU A 53 -16.73 2.16 -3.18
N PRO A 54 -16.38 2.37 -4.48
CA PRO A 54 -15.10 1.92 -5.00
C PRO A 54 -13.91 2.55 -4.27
N ARG A 55 -13.98 3.85 -3.97
CA ARG A 55 -12.91 4.59 -3.30
C ARG A 55 -12.68 4.10 -1.86
N VAL A 56 -13.75 3.92 -1.09
CA VAL A 56 -13.69 3.42 0.30
C VAL A 56 -13.12 2.00 0.35
N LEU A 57 -13.57 1.13 -0.56
CA LEU A 57 -13.02 -0.23 -0.69
C LEU A 57 -11.54 -0.21 -1.07
N LEU A 58 -11.15 0.62 -2.04
CA LEU A 58 -9.76 0.73 -2.45
C LEU A 58 -8.87 1.28 -1.34
N ALA A 59 -9.33 2.28 -0.57
CA ALA A 59 -8.61 2.79 0.59
C ALA A 59 -8.33 1.68 1.63
N CYS A 60 -9.34 0.87 1.94
CA CYS A 60 -9.18 -0.26 2.85
C CYS A 60 -8.19 -1.30 2.31
N LEU A 61 -8.29 -1.67 1.03
CA LEU A 61 -7.41 -2.64 0.38
C LEU A 61 -5.95 -2.16 0.35
N VAL A 62 -5.71 -0.92 -0.10
CA VAL A 62 -4.35 -0.35 -0.18
C VAL A 62 -3.72 -0.21 1.20
N GLY A 63 -4.46 0.30 2.19
CA GLY A 63 -3.97 0.42 3.57
C GLY A 63 -3.63 -0.94 4.19
N CYS A 64 -4.48 -1.95 3.98
CA CYS A 64 -4.24 -3.34 4.37
C CYS A 64 -2.99 -3.89 3.70
N ALA A 65 -2.87 -3.76 2.37
CA ALA A 65 -1.77 -4.31 1.58
C ALA A 65 -0.42 -3.71 1.97
N LEU A 66 -0.32 -2.38 2.05
CA LEU A 66 0.93 -1.70 2.44
C LEU A 66 1.37 -2.07 3.85
N SER A 67 0.44 -2.17 4.80
CA SER A 67 0.74 -2.55 6.19
C SER A 67 1.15 -4.02 6.31
N ALA A 68 0.50 -4.91 5.56
CA ALA A 68 0.88 -6.32 5.50
C ALA A 68 2.26 -6.50 4.86
N ALA A 69 2.53 -5.82 3.74
CA ALA A 69 3.83 -5.81 3.09
C ALA A 69 4.93 -5.29 4.03
N GLY A 70 4.68 -4.16 4.71
CA GLY A 70 5.58 -3.61 5.71
C GLY A 70 5.89 -4.60 6.84
N THR A 71 4.87 -5.27 7.37
CA THR A 71 5.06 -6.33 8.38
C THR A 71 5.96 -7.45 7.86
N GLY A 72 5.74 -7.90 6.61
CA GLY A 72 6.56 -8.90 5.95
C GLY A 72 8.02 -8.48 5.83
N TYR A 73 8.29 -7.30 5.28
CA TYR A 73 9.65 -6.77 5.13
C TYR A 73 10.35 -6.56 6.46
N GLN A 74 9.68 -5.94 7.45
CA GLN A 74 10.25 -5.73 8.77
C GLN A 74 10.64 -7.06 9.45
N THR A 75 9.87 -8.11 9.23
CA THR A 75 10.18 -9.44 9.77
C THR A 75 11.35 -10.10 9.04
N VAL A 76 11.40 -10.03 7.70
CA VAL A 76 12.47 -10.62 6.90
C VAL A 76 13.81 -9.94 7.15
N PHE A 77 13.81 -8.60 7.20
CA PHE A 77 15.03 -7.82 7.41
C PHE A 77 15.40 -7.66 8.89
N GLN A 78 14.58 -8.17 9.81
CA GLN A 78 14.76 -8.02 11.26
C GLN A 78 15.01 -6.55 11.66
N ASN A 79 14.38 -5.64 10.94
CA ASN A 79 14.55 -4.22 11.10
C ASN A 79 13.17 -3.52 11.09
N PRO A 80 12.76 -2.90 12.20
CA PRO A 80 11.47 -2.21 12.27
C PRO A 80 11.39 -0.98 11.35
N MET A 81 12.55 -0.54 10.81
CA MET A 81 12.66 0.55 9.85
C MET A 81 12.50 0.10 8.40
N ALA A 82 12.36 -1.20 8.13
CA ALA A 82 12.20 -1.68 6.77
C ALA A 82 10.82 -1.27 6.24
N ALA A 83 10.82 -0.40 5.23
CA ALA A 83 9.62 0.03 4.50
C ALA A 83 9.38 -0.82 3.25
N PRO A 84 8.17 -0.87 2.70
CA PRO A 84 7.88 -1.55 1.44
C PRO A 84 8.75 -1.08 0.26
N ASP A 85 9.23 0.15 0.32
CA ASP A 85 10.05 0.78 -0.75
C ASP A 85 11.51 0.33 -0.76
N ILE A 86 11.97 -0.38 0.27
CA ILE A 86 13.39 -0.72 0.45
C ILE A 86 13.95 -1.59 -0.68
N LEU A 87 13.09 -2.31 -1.38
CA LEU A 87 13.45 -3.11 -2.55
C LEU A 87 13.14 -2.41 -3.88
N GLY A 88 12.89 -1.10 -3.88
CA GLY A 88 12.66 -0.31 -5.08
C GLY A 88 11.34 -0.57 -5.81
N ALA A 89 10.38 -1.26 -5.19
CA ALA A 89 9.09 -1.59 -5.78
C ALA A 89 8.31 -0.33 -6.22
N SER A 90 8.25 0.69 -5.35
CA SER A 90 7.58 1.95 -5.66
C SER A 90 8.31 2.75 -6.73
N SER A 91 9.65 2.79 -6.72
CA SER A 91 10.44 3.46 -7.75
C SER A 91 10.22 2.84 -9.13
N GLY A 92 10.15 1.49 -9.20
CA GLY A 92 9.78 0.77 -10.41
C GLY A 92 8.38 1.15 -10.89
N ALA A 93 7.38 1.13 -9.99
CA ALA A 93 6.01 1.51 -10.32
C ALA A 93 5.92 2.95 -10.86
N CYS A 94 6.63 3.89 -10.23
CA CYS A 94 6.70 5.28 -10.67
C CYS A 94 7.26 5.43 -12.10
N THR A 95 8.31 4.69 -12.42
CA THR A 95 8.90 4.68 -13.77
C THR A 95 7.92 4.08 -14.78
N GLY A 96 7.29 2.96 -14.44
CA GLY A 96 6.29 2.32 -15.32
C GLY A 96 5.10 3.22 -15.61
N ALA A 97 4.54 3.87 -14.59
CA ALA A 97 3.45 4.82 -14.76
C ALA A 97 3.87 6.03 -15.58
N ALA A 98 5.02 6.63 -15.27
CA ALA A 98 5.54 7.78 -16.00
C ALA A 98 5.76 7.45 -17.48
N LEU A 99 6.30 6.26 -17.79
CA LEU A 99 6.49 5.79 -19.17
C LEU A 99 5.15 5.60 -19.89
N ALA A 100 4.15 5.03 -19.23
CA ALA A 100 2.83 4.85 -19.80
C ALA A 100 2.14 6.19 -20.11
N ILE A 101 2.25 7.17 -19.20
CA ILE A 101 1.71 8.52 -19.41
C ILE A 101 2.47 9.22 -20.55
N LEU A 102 3.81 9.16 -20.59
CA LEU A 102 4.63 9.72 -21.65
C LEU A 102 4.23 9.19 -23.03
N THR A 103 3.89 7.90 -23.12
CA THR A 103 3.48 7.24 -24.38
C THR A 103 1.97 7.36 -24.66
N GLY A 104 1.23 8.16 -23.87
CA GLY A 104 -0.21 8.42 -24.09
C GLY A 104 -1.11 7.20 -23.88
N GLN A 105 -0.73 6.29 -22.99
CA GLN A 105 -1.49 5.09 -22.71
C GLN A 105 -2.75 5.34 -21.88
N SER A 106 -3.71 4.44 -21.97
CA SER A 106 -4.94 4.49 -21.17
C SER A 106 -4.67 4.28 -19.68
N SER A 107 -5.59 4.73 -18.80
CA SER A 107 -5.49 4.56 -17.35
C SER A 107 -5.29 3.10 -16.92
N VAL A 108 -5.86 2.14 -17.64
CA VAL A 108 -5.66 0.71 -17.38
C VAL A 108 -4.21 0.33 -17.68
N MET A 109 -3.65 0.80 -18.79
CA MET A 109 -2.26 0.52 -19.16
C MET A 109 -1.28 1.20 -18.21
N ILE A 110 -1.58 2.38 -17.68
CA ILE A 110 -0.77 3.02 -16.60
C ILE A 110 -0.67 2.09 -15.40
N THR A 111 -1.79 1.50 -14.96
CA THR A 111 -1.81 0.52 -13.86
C THR A 111 -0.99 -0.74 -14.20
N VAL A 112 -1.13 -1.28 -15.40
CA VAL A 112 -0.40 -2.48 -15.85
C VAL A 112 1.11 -2.22 -15.91
N PHE A 113 1.54 -1.08 -16.48
CA PHE A 113 2.94 -0.69 -16.54
C PHE A 113 3.50 -0.46 -15.14
N ALA A 114 2.78 0.26 -14.27
CA ALA A 114 3.22 0.47 -12.89
C ALA A 114 3.39 -0.85 -12.15
N PHE A 115 2.44 -1.77 -12.27
CA PHE A 115 2.52 -3.10 -11.66
C PHE A 115 3.70 -3.92 -12.20
N GLY A 116 3.83 -4.00 -13.54
CA GLY A 116 4.88 -4.76 -14.20
C GLY A 116 6.28 -4.25 -13.89
N PHE A 117 6.51 -2.92 -13.94
CA PHE A 117 7.79 -2.30 -13.61
C PHE A 117 8.13 -2.40 -12.12
N SER A 118 7.14 -2.40 -11.24
CA SER A 118 7.34 -2.67 -9.82
C SER A 118 7.88 -4.09 -9.59
N LEU A 119 7.29 -5.09 -10.23
CA LEU A 119 7.76 -6.47 -10.17
C LEU A 119 9.15 -6.62 -10.81
N LEU A 120 9.38 -5.98 -11.94
CA LEU A 120 10.68 -5.96 -12.62
C LEU A 120 11.78 -5.39 -11.73
N SER A 121 11.50 -4.26 -11.05
CA SER A 121 12.46 -3.66 -10.11
C SER A 121 12.89 -4.65 -9.03
N VAL A 122 11.94 -5.31 -8.37
CA VAL A 122 12.27 -6.27 -7.30
C VAL A 122 12.92 -7.54 -7.86
N ALA A 123 12.56 -7.98 -9.06
CA ALA A 123 13.26 -9.08 -9.74
C ALA A 123 14.73 -8.74 -9.99
N LEU A 124 15.04 -7.53 -10.45
CA LEU A 124 16.41 -7.04 -10.62
C LEU A 124 17.17 -6.99 -9.28
N VAL A 125 16.53 -6.46 -8.23
CA VAL A 125 17.10 -6.44 -6.87
C VAL A 125 17.44 -7.85 -6.40
N TYR A 126 16.53 -8.79 -6.60
CA TYR A 126 16.77 -10.19 -6.21
C TYR A 126 17.89 -10.83 -7.03
N LEU A 127 17.94 -10.61 -8.35
CA LEU A 127 19.01 -11.08 -9.21
C LEU A 127 20.38 -10.55 -8.76
N VAL A 128 20.53 -9.24 -8.60
CA VAL A 128 21.76 -8.62 -8.14
C VAL A 128 22.14 -9.08 -6.74
N GLY A 129 21.20 -9.03 -5.79
CA GLY A 129 21.45 -9.39 -4.40
C GLY A 129 21.78 -10.87 -4.19
N SER A 130 21.27 -11.77 -5.04
CA SER A 130 21.56 -13.22 -4.95
C SER A 130 22.94 -13.61 -5.45
N HIS A 131 23.55 -12.82 -6.36
CA HIS A 131 24.89 -13.07 -6.91
C HIS A 131 26.01 -12.39 -6.09
N ALA A 132 25.66 -11.47 -5.20
CA ALA A 132 26.65 -10.80 -4.36
C ALA A 132 27.12 -11.71 -3.19
N ARG A 133 28.40 -11.60 -2.85
CA ARG A 133 29.01 -12.34 -1.72
C ARG A 133 28.70 -11.63 -0.40
N GLY A 134 28.48 -12.39 0.67
CA GLY A 134 28.26 -11.86 2.01
C GLY A 134 26.84 -12.10 2.56
N SER A 135 26.38 -11.23 3.45
CA SER A 135 25.05 -11.33 4.06
C SER A 135 23.95 -11.09 3.05
N ARG A 136 23.09 -12.09 2.84
CA ARG A 136 21.97 -12.01 1.87
C ARG A 136 21.04 -10.85 2.14
N VAL A 137 20.76 -10.55 3.41
CA VAL A 137 19.91 -9.43 3.82
C VAL A 137 20.55 -8.10 3.41
N MET A 138 21.83 -7.91 3.73
CA MET A 138 22.57 -6.67 3.38
C MET A 138 22.66 -6.52 1.87
N ASN A 139 22.93 -7.57 1.12
CA ASN A 139 23.03 -7.54 -0.34
C ASN A 139 21.69 -7.12 -0.98
N LEU A 140 20.55 -7.63 -0.48
CA LEU A 140 19.24 -7.24 -0.96
C LEU A 140 18.93 -5.77 -0.66
N LEU A 141 19.31 -5.27 0.52
CA LEU A 141 19.13 -3.86 0.88
C LEU A 141 19.96 -2.94 -0.03
N LEU A 142 21.23 -3.25 -0.21
CA LEU A 142 22.12 -2.46 -1.09
C LEU A 142 21.65 -2.52 -2.55
N ALA A 143 21.29 -3.70 -3.05
CA ALA A 143 20.72 -3.85 -4.39
C ALA A 143 19.43 -3.03 -4.55
N GLY A 144 18.56 -3.01 -3.52
CA GLY A 144 17.34 -2.20 -3.51
C GLY A 144 17.60 -0.72 -3.65
N ILE A 145 18.58 -0.20 -2.91
CA ILE A 145 18.99 1.21 -3.00
C ILE A 145 19.53 1.53 -4.40
N MET A 146 20.39 0.68 -4.96
CA MET A 146 20.99 0.91 -6.29
C MET A 146 19.94 0.83 -7.41
N VAL A 147 19.13 -0.21 -7.43
CA VAL A 147 18.08 -0.38 -8.45
C VAL A 147 17.01 0.70 -8.29
N GLY A 148 16.59 1.02 -7.06
CA GLY A 148 15.66 2.11 -6.80
C GLY A 148 16.17 3.46 -7.30
N SER A 149 17.47 3.76 -7.11
CA SER A 149 18.10 4.98 -7.62
C SER A 149 18.10 5.01 -9.15
N LEU A 150 18.35 3.87 -9.82
CA LEU A 150 18.29 3.76 -11.27
C LEU A 150 16.89 4.07 -11.80
N PHE A 151 15.85 3.44 -11.23
CA PHE A 151 14.47 3.73 -11.62
C PHE A 151 14.07 5.17 -11.32
N SER A 152 14.52 5.74 -10.22
CA SER A 152 14.30 7.17 -9.91
C SER A 152 14.96 8.10 -10.92
N ALA A 153 16.15 7.76 -11.40
CA ALA A 153 16.82 8.50 -12.48
C ALA A 153 16.04 8.37 -13.81
N CYS A 154 15.52 7.17 -14.14
CA CYS A 154 14.66 6.99 -15.30
C CYS A 154 13.38 7.83 -15.21
N THR A 155 12.71 7.85 -14.04
CA THR A 155 11.53 8.69 -13.82
C THR A 155 11.88 10.18 -14.01
N SER A 156 13.02 10.63 -13.51
CA SER A 156 13.47 12.01 -13.65
C SER A 156 13.74 12.37 -15.11
N TYR A 157 14.34 11.45 -15.88
CA TYR A 157 14.55 11.64 -17.31
C TYR A 157 13.23 11.72 -18.08
N ILE A 158 12.27 10.83 -17.76
CA ILE A 158 10.92 10.87 -18.37
C ILE A 158 10.26 12.24 -18.11
N LYS A 159 10.34 12.74 -16.87
CA LYS A 159 9.81 14.08 -16.52
C LYS A 159 10.49 15.22 -17.28
N LEU A 160 11.79 15.08 -17.57
CA LEU A 160 12.55 16.09 -18.33
C LEU A 160 12.07 16.19 -19.79
N VAL A 161 11.72 15.07 -20.42
CA VAL A 161 11.30 15.02 -21.83
C VAL A 161 9.78 15.09 -22.03
N ALA A 162 9.00 15.01 -20.95
CA ALA A 162 7.54 15.07 -20.99
C ALA A 162 7.03 16.46 -21.38
N ASP A 163 5.89 16.52 -22.09
CA ASP A 163 5.21 17.77 -22.36
C ASP A 163 4.89 18.53 -21.07
N PRO A 164 5.38 19.79 -20.92
CA PRO A 164 5.21 20.55 -19.67
C PRO A 164 3.77 20.94 -19.38
N THR A 165 2.90 20.95 -20.38
CA THR A 165 1.51 21.42 -20.23
C THR A 165 0.57 20.31 -19.77
N ASN A 166 0.73 19.08 -20.27
CA ASN A 166 -0.19 17.98 -20.02
C ASN A 166 0.47 16.81 -19.29
N GLN A 167 1.54 16.21 -19.86
CA GLN A 167 2.14 14.98 -19.34
C GLN A 167 2.89 15.18 -18.02
N LEU A 168 3.66 16.24 -17.88
CA LEU A 168 4.44 16.50 -16.66
C LEU A 168 3.54 16.73 -15.43
N PRO A 169 2.47 17.55 -15.50
CA PRO A 169 1.51 17.65 -14.42
C PRO A 169 0.84 16.32 -14.07
N GLU A 170 0.42 15.53 -15.07
CA GLU A 170 -0.20 14.23 -14.86
C GLU A 170 0.74 13.25 -14.17
N ILE A 171 2.00 13.12 -14.65
CA ILE A 171 3.03 12.30 -13.99
C ILE A 171 3.23 12.77 -12.55
N THR A 172 3.37 14.08 -12.34
CA THR A 172 3.64 14.63 -11.02
C THR A 172 2.49 14.35 -10.05
N TYR A 173 1.24 14.52 -10.49
CA TYR A 173 0.06 14.22 -9.70
C TYR A 173 -0.04 12.72 -9.37
N TRP A 174 0.23 11.84 -10.35
CA TRP A 174 0.24 10.40 -10.14
C TRP A 174 1.27 9.98 -9.08
N LEU A 175 2.48 10.58 -9.12
CA LEU A 175 3.55 10.31 -8.16
C LEU A 175 3.20 10.74 -6.73
N MET A 176 2.30 11.70 -6.54
CA MET A 176 1.87 12.16 -5.21
C MET A 176 0.92 11.16 -4.52
N GLY A 177 0.36 10.22 -5.26
CA GLY A 177 -0.59 9.22 -4.75
C GLY A 177 -2.00 9.77 -4.49
N SER A 178 -2.99 9.16 -5.09
CA SER A 178 -4.39 9.53 -4.98
C SER A 178 -5.31 8.34 -5.18
N LEU A 179 -6.51 8.40 -4.59
CA LEU A 179 -7.60 7.46 -4.84
C LEU A 179 -8.75 8.13 -5.62
N SER A 180 -8.49 9.30 -6.20
CA SER A 180 -9.47 10.00 -7.02
C SER A 180 -9.75 9.24 -8.33
N GLY A 181 -11.00 9.26 -8.78
CA GLY A 181 -11.39 8.59 -10.03
C GLY A 181 -11.38 7.05 -9.98
N THR A 182 -11.30 6.45 -8.79
CA THR A 182 -11.36 4.99 -8.62
C THR A 182 -12.66 4.42 -9.19
N ARG A 183 -12.52 3.35 -10.02
CA ARG A 183 -13.64 2.58 -10.58
C ARG A 183 -13.70 1.19 -9.93
N MET A 184 -14.87 0.54 -9.96
CA MET A 184 -15.02 -0.81 -9.40
C MET A 184 -14.11 -1.85 -10.09
N SER A 185 -13.82 -1.69 -11.38
CA SER A 185 -12.85 -2.53 -12.11
C SER A 185 -11.44 -2.45 -11.52
N THR A 186 -11.01 -1.26 -11.12
CA THR A 186 -9.72 -1.04 -10.42
C THR A 186 -9.72 -1.71 -9.05
N VAL A 187 -10.82 -1.63 -8.31
CA VAL A 187 -10.99 -2.32 -7.01
C VAL A 187 -10.88 -3.83 -7.17
N THR A 188 -11.56 -4.40 -8.18
CA THR A 188 -11.53 -5.83 -8.46
C THR A 188 -10.11 -6.29 -8.82
N PHE A 189 -9.42 -5.58 -9.72
CA PHE A 189 -8.03 -5.86 -10.05
C PHE A 189 -7.13 -5.83 -8.81
N ALA A 190 -7.22 -4.76 -8.01
CA ALA A 190 -6.46 -4.61 -6.78
C ALA A 190 -6.76 -5.75 -5.79
N ALA A 191 -8.03 -6.09 -5.58
CA ALA A 191 -8.45 -7.14 -4.67
C ALA A 191 -7.87 -8.52 -5.05
N VAL A 192 -7.90 -8.86 -6.35
CA VAL A 192 -7.33 -10.12 -6.85
C VAL A 192 -5.82 -10.16 -6.65
N CYS A 193 -5.10 -9.12 -7.11
CA CYS A 193 -3.64 -9.05 -6.96
C CYS A 193 -3.22 -9.05 -5.48
N MET A 194 -3.92 -8.27 -4.64
CA MET A 194 -3.64 -8.22 -3.21
C MET A 194 -3.97 -9.53 -2.50
N ALA A 195 -5.01 -10.25 -2.91
CA ALA A 195 -5.31 -11.58 -2.36
C ALA A 195 -4.17 -12.58 -2.65
N VAL A 196 -3.58 -12.54 -3.86
CA VAL A 196 -2.42 -13.37 -4.23
C VAL A 196 -1.22 -13.11 -3.32
N GLY A 197 -0.98 -11.88 -2.89
CA GLY A 197 0.10 -11.55 -1.94
C GLY A 197 -0.28 -11.78 -0.47
N LEU A 198 -1.53 -11.45 -0.07
CA LEU A 198 -1.95 -11.49 1.32
C LEU A 198 -2.21 -12.90 1.84
N VAL A 199 -2.83 -13.76 1.03
CA VAL A 199 -3.16 -15.13 1.44
C VAL A 199 -1.91 -15.93 1.84
N PRO A 200 -0.81 -15.96 1.05
CA PRO A 200 0.42 -16.62 1.47
C PRO A 200 1.00 -16.04 2.76
N LEU A 201 1.00 -14.70 2.94
CA LEU A 201 1.48 -14.10 4.19
C LEU A 201 0.64 -14.55 5.40
N LEU A 202 -0.68 -14.60 5.27
CA LEU A 202 -1.57 -15.07 6.33
C LEU A 202 -1.36 -16.55 6.65
N LEU A 203 -1.11 -17.39 5.65
CA LEU A 203 -0.79 -18.79 5.84
C LEU A 203 0.59 -19.00 6.48
N LEU A 204 1.56 -18.17 6.12
CA LEU A 204 2.93 -18.23 6.63
C LEU A 204 3.13 -17.49 7.95
N ARG A 205 2.14 -16.74 8.46
CA ARG A 205 2.28 -15.86 9.63
C ARG A 205 2.87 -16.53 10.87
N TRP A 206 2.61 -17.82 11.08
CA TRP A 206 3.23 -18.57 12.17
C TRP A 206 4.73 -18.81 11.89
N ARG A 207 5.05 -19.22 10.65
CA ARG A 207 6.44 -19.50 10.26
C ARG A 207 7.30 -18.25 10.21
N MET A 208 6.68 -17.07 9.97
CA MET A 208 7.40 -15.78 9.97
C MET A 208 8.10 -15.51 11.30
N ASN A 209 7.55 -15.97 12.44
CA ASN A 209 8.23 -15.84 13.74
C ASN A 209 9.58 -16.55 13.78
N LEU A 210 9.78 -17.56 12.96
CA LEU A 210 11.03 -18.33 12.89
C LEU A 210 12.15 -17.57 12.16
N LEU A 211 11.80 -16.49 11.41
CA LEU A 211 12.78 -15.62 10.78
C LEU A 211 13.50 -14.70 11.81
N THR A 212 13.05 -14.66 13.06
CA THR A 212 13.71 -13.93 14.15
C THR A 212 14.81 -14.76 14.82
N LEU A 213 14.85 -16.08 14.57
CA LEU A 213 15.89 -16.97 15.05
C LEU A 213 17.17 -16.82 14.23
N SER A 214 18.30 -17.19 14.82
CA SER A 214 19.56 -17.30 14.07
C SER A 214 19.46 -18.35 12.95
N ALA A 215 20.27 -18.22 11.91
CA ALA A 215 20.25 -19.17 10.79
C ALA A 215 20.57 -20.60 11.23
N ASP A 216 21.41 -20.75 12.25
CA ASP A 216 21.83 -22.07 12.76
C ASP A 216 20.75 -22.73 13.61
N GLU A 217 20.07 -21.96 14.47
CA GLU A 217 18.92 -22.45 15.24
C GLU A 217 17.77 -22.89 14.32
N ALA A 218 17.46 -22.10 13.32
CA ALA A 218 16.41 -22.42 12.37
C ALA A 218 16.74 -23.67 11.54
N ARG A 219 18.00 -23.86 11.13
CA ARG A 219 18.48 -25.07 10.44
C ARG A 219 18.40 -26.31 11.33
N ALA A 220 18.76 -26.18 12.61
CA ALA A 220 18.64 -27.28 13.58
C ALA A 220 17.19 -27.75 13.75
N MET A 221 16.21 -26.85 13.54
CA MET A 221 14.78 -27.18 13.52
C MET A 221 14.28 -27.70 12.16
N GLY A 222 15.14 -27.91 11.18
CA GLY A 222 14.80 -28.41 9.85
C GLY A 222 14.10 -27.35 8.96
N ILE A 223 14.24 -26.05 9.25
CA ILE A 223 13.54 -24.98 8.55
C ILE A 223 14.46 -24.34 7.52
N HIS A 224 14.01 -24.33 6.27
CA HIS A 224 14.67 -23.61 5.18
C HIS A 224 14.31 -22.10 5.22
N THR A 225 15.02 -21.32 6.03
CA THR A 225 14.79 -19.88 6.19
C THR A 225 14.86 -19.10 4.89
N ASP A 226 15.71 -19.50 3.95
CA ASP A 226 15.86 -18.82 2.64
C ASP A 226 14.60 -18.94 1.77
N ARG A 227 13.97 -20.13 1.77
CA ARG A 227 12.69 -20.30 1.04
C ARG A 227 11.56 -19.52 1.67
N LEU A 228 11.53 -19.48 3.01
CA LEU A 228 10.54 -18.71 3.74
C LEU A 228 10.72 -17.20 3.51
N ARG A 229 11.97 -16.69 3.58
CA ARG A 229 12.29 -15.29 3.25
C ARG A 229 11.84 -14.93 1.83
N LEU A 230 12.17 -15.77 0.86
CA LEU A 230 11.77 -15.54 -0.53
C LEU A 230 10.24 -15.48 -0.67
N ALA A 231 9.51 -16.42 -0.06
CA ALA A 231 8.05 -16.43 -0.12
C ALA A 231 7.44 -15.16 0.49
N VAL A 232 7.96 -14.70 1.64
CA VAL A 232 7.49 -13.46 2.29
C VAL A 232 7.84 -12.24 1.44
N ILE A 233 9.05 -12.16 0.88
CA ILE A 233 9.47 -11.05 0.00
C ILE A 233 8.56 -11.00 -1.24
N LEU A 234 8.35 -12.11 -1.94
CA LEU A 234 7.50 -12.15 -3.12
C LEU A 234 6.06 -11.73 -2.81
N SER A 235 5.50 -12.25 -1.72
CA SER A 235 4.15 -11.88 -1.28
C SER A 235 4.05 -10.39 -0.94
N ALA A 236 5.01 -9.85 -0.18
CA ALA A 236 5.06 -8.43 0.17
C ALA A 236 5.28 -7.55 -1.07
N THR A 237 6.09 -8.00 -2.04
CA THR A 237 6.29 -7.31 -3.32
C THR A 237 5.00 -7.22 -4.12
N VAL A 238 4.26 -8.32 -4.26
CA VAL A 238 2.97 -8.32 -4.98
C VAL A 238 1.98 -7.37 -4.32
N LEU A 239 1.92 -7.35 -2.98
CA LEU A 239 1.09 -6.40 -2.23
C LEU A 239 1.48 -4.95 -2.49
N THR A 240 2.78 -4.64 -2.43
CA THR A 240 3.28 -3.28 -2.68
C THR A 240 3.03 -2.86 -4.13
N ALA A 241 3.35 -3.74 -5.10
CA ALA A 241 3.14 -3.49 -6.52
C ALA A 241 1.65 -3.24 -6.83
N ALA A 242 0.76 -4.08 -6.31
CA ALA A 242 -0.68 -3.92 -6.48
C ALA A 242 -1.20 -2.63 -5.83
N ALA A 243 -0.73 -2.29 -4.63
CA ALA A 243 -1.14 -1.06 -3.95
C ALA A 243 -0.68 0.17 -4.75
N VAL A 244 0.61 0.28 -5.06
CA VAL A 244 1.19 1.46 -5.74
C VAL A 244 0.64 1.61 -7.15
N SER A 245 0.40 0.53 -7.89
CA SER A 245 -0.11 0.59 -9.27
C SER A 245 -1.50 1.21 -9.38
N VAL A 246 -2.33 1.13 -8.34
CA VAL A 246 -3.70 1.65 -8.33
C VAL A 246 -3.88 2.95 -7.56
N SER A 247 -2.93 3.30 -6.70
CA SER A 247 -3.04 4.49 -5.83
C SER A 247 -1.93 5.50 -6.02
N GLY A 248 -0.93 5.22 -6.87
CA GLY A 248 0.31 5.97 -6.87
C GLY A 248 1.13 5.74 -5.59
N MET A 249 2.15 6.58 -5.37
CA MET A 249 3.07 6.38 -4.26
C MET A 249 2.47 6.88 -2.93
N ILE A 250 2.09 5.95 -2.05
CA ILE A 250 1.65 6.23 -0.68
C ILE A 250 2.69 5.69 0.28
N GLY A 251 3.53 6.58 0.81
CA GLY A 251 4.57 6.24 1.78
C GLY A 251 4.05 6.16 3.22
N TRP A 252 4.95 5.78 4.15
CA TRP A 252 4.78 5.76 5.60
C TRP A 252 3.83 4.73 6.17
N VAL A 253 2.75 4.34 5.47
CA VAL A 253 1.75 3.38 5.96
C VAL A 253 2.41 2.05 6.32
N GLY A 254 3.20 1.48 5.42
CA GLY A 254 3.90 0.21 5.64
C GLY A 254 5.04 0.28 6.66
N LEU A 255 5.46 1.48 7.06
CA LEU A 255 6.47 1.68 8.10
C LEU A 255 5.82 1.87 9.48
N VAL A 256 4.88 2.81 9.56
CA VAL A 256 4.28 3.28 10.81
C VAL A 256 3.29 2.28 11.38
N ILE A 257 2.41 1.74 10.55
CA ILE A 257 1.30 0.89 11.03
C ILE A 257 1.77 -0.43 11.63
N PRO A 258 2.72 -1.19 11.04
CA PRO A 258 3.26 -2.37 11.71
C PRO A 258 3.91 -2.07 13.05
N HIS A 259 4.62 -0.94 13.15
CA HIS A 259 5.24 -0.49 14.41
C HIS A 259 4.19 -0.21 15.48
N LEU A 260 3.13 0.54 15.17
CA LEU A 260 2.01 0.78 16.09
C LEU A 260 1.30 -0.52 16.47
N SER A 261 1.10 -1.41 15.52
CA SER A 261 0.45 -2.71 15.73
C SER A 261 1.25 -3.57 16.72
N ARG A 262 2.60 -3.55 16.65
CA ARG A 262 3.46 -4.24 17.63
C ARG A 262 3.27 -3.75 19.05
N ARG A 263 3.06 -2.45 19.23
CA ARG A 263 2.80 -1.89 20.57
C ARG A 263 1.47 -2.37 21.18
N ILE A 264 0.51 -2.76 20.35
CA ILE A 264 -0.82 -3.20 20.78
C ILE A 264 -0.86 -4.72 21.02
N VAL A 265 -0.32 -5.52 20.09
CA VAL A 265 -0.48 -6.98 20.09
C VAL A 265 0.84 -7.75 20.26
N GLY A 266 1.98 -7.06 20.40
CA GLY A 266 3.32 -7.65 20.52
C GLY A 266 3.91 -8.06 19.17
N ASN A 267 5.02 -8.80 19.22
CA ASN A 267 5.83 -9.17 18.04
C ASN A 267 5.38 -10.47 17.36
N ASP A 268 4.43 -11.23 17.94
CA ASP A 268 3.95 -12.47 17.34
C ASP A 268 3.21 -12.19 16.04
N CYS A 269 3.79 -12.62 14.92
CA CYS A 269 3.24 -12.42 13.58
C CYS A 269 1.84 -13.02 13.40
N ARG A 270 1.43 -14.00 14.23
CA ARG A 270 0.07 -14.55 14.21
C ARG A 270 -0.98 -13.49 14.50
N ARG A 271 -0.68 -12.57 15.42
CA ARG A 271 -1.55 -11.48 15.86
C ARG A 271 -1.20 -10.17 15.16
N LEU A 272 0.11 -9.96 14.94
CA LEU A 272 0.64 -8.73 14.35
C LEU A 272 0.14 -8.52 12.92
N LEU A 273 0.21 -9.53 12.06
CA LEU A 273 -0.18 -9.38 10.66
C LEU A 273 -1.67 -9.04 10.47
N PRO A 274 -2.63 -9.76 11.08
CA PRO A 274 -4.04 -9.38 11.00
C PRO A 274 -4.32 -8.00 11.62
N MET A 275 -3.65 -7.66 12.73
CA MET A 275 -3.78 -6.35 13.36
C MET A 275 -3.29 -5.24 12.45
N ALA A 276 -2.12 -5.42 11.81
CA ALA A 276 -1.57 -4.46 10.85
C ALA A 276 -2.50 -4.27 9.63
N CYS A 277 -3.10 -5.33 9.12
CA CYS A 277 -4.08 -5.26 8.04
C CYS A 277 -5.28 -4.39 8.41
N LEU A 278 -5.90 -4.64 9.57
CA LEU A 278 -7.07 -3.89 10.01
C LEU A 278 -6.72 -2.44 10.35
N PHE A 279 -5.58 -2.23 11.00
CA PHE A 279 -5.14 -0.89 11.36
C PHE A 279 -4.74 -0.08 10.12
N GLY A 280 -4.05 -0.69 9.14
CA GLY A 280 -3.70 -0.05 7.89
C GLY A 280 -4.92 0.36 7.07
N ALA A 281 -5.92 -0.51 6.98
CA ALA A 281 -7.19 -0.19 6.34
C ALA A 281 -7.89 0.99 7.02
N ALA A 282 -7.99 0.97 8.36
CA ALA A 282 -8.60 2.05 9.13
C ALA A 282 -7.84 3.39 8.99
N PHE A 283 -6.51 3.33 9.05
CA PHE A 283 -5.65 4.51 8.93
C PHE A 283 -5.77 5.16 7.56
N LEU A 284 -5.64 4.37 6.48
CA LEU A 284 -5.69 4.95 5.14
C LEU A 284 -7.09 5.47 4.80
N LEU A 285 -8.14 4.82 5.31
CA LEU A 285 -9.51 5.31 5.19
C LEU A 285 -9.72 6.64 5.92
N LEU A 286 -9.13 6.79 7.11
CA LEU A 286 -9.15 8.07 7.84
C LEU A 286 -8.42 9.16 7.05
N VAL A 287 -7.23 8.87 6.53
CA VAL A 287 -6.44 9.81 5.72
C VAL A 287 -7.17 10.17 4.42
N ASP A 288 -7.83 9.22 3.76
CA ASP A 288 -8.66 9.50 2.58
C ASP A 288 -9.85 10.41 2.90
N ASN A 289 -10.51 10.21 4.04
CA ASN A 289 -11.56 11.11 4.50
C ASN A 289 -11.03 12.53 4.70
N MET A 290 -9.84 12.69 5.30
CA MET A 290 -9.19 14.00 5.46
C MET A 290 -8.83 14.60 4.08
N ALA A 291 -8.29 13.80 3.16
CA ALA A 291 -7.92 14.23 1.81
C ALA A 291 -9.09 14.86 1.05
N ARG A 292 -10.30 14.35 1.26
CA ARG A 292 -11.53 14.81 0.61
C ARG A 292 -12.21 15.99 1.28
N SER A 293 -12.00 16.17 2.59
CA SER A 293 -12.79 17.11 3.41
C SER A 293 -12.05 18.38 3.82
N LEU A 294 -10.69 18.37 3.85
CA LEU A 294 -9.92 19.49 4.38
C LEU A 294 -9.89 20.71 3.47
N THR A 295 -9.87 20.51 2.14
CA THR A 295 -9.73 21.63 1.18
C THR A 295 -10.71 21.48 0.00
N ALA A 296 -10.92 22.58 -0.72
CA ALA A 296 -11.76 22.58 -1.92
C ALA A 296 -11.19 21.71 -3.06
N THR A 297 -9.88 21.61 -3.16
CA THR A 297 -9.18 20.65 -4.02
C THR A 297 -8.76 19.45 -3.18
N GLU A 298 -8.80 18.23 -3.73
CA GLU A 298 -8.36 17.05 -3.00
C GLU A 298 -6.84 17.09 -2.76
N ILE A 299 -6.42 16.86 -1.53
CA ILE A 299 -5.01 16.76 -1.18
C ILE A 299 -4.54 15.35 -1.54
N PRO A 300 -3.44 15.17 -2.31
CA PRO A 300 -2.86 13.85 -2.54
C PRO A 300 -2.56 13.12 -1.23
N ILE A 301 -2.94 11.83 -1.18
CA ILE A 301 -2.86 11.02 0.05
C ILE A 301 -1.41 10.86 0.51
N GLY A 302 -0.45 10.74 -0.43
CA GLY A 302 0.97 10.64 -0.11
C GLY A 302 1.50 11.84 0.67
N ILE A 303 0.99 13.04 0.42
CA ILE A 303 1.33 14.26 1.17
C ILE A 303 0.83 14.13 2.62
N LEU A 304 -0.43 13.75 2.82
CA LEU A 304 -1.02 13.62 4.16
C LEU A 304 -0.35 12.50 4.97
N THR A 305 -0.06 11.37 4.34
CA THR A 305 0.65 10.28 5.03
C THR A 305 2.06 10.68 5.43
N ALA A 306 2.74 11.52 4.64
CA ALA A 306 4.05 12.06 4.99
C ALA A 306 3.98 13.05 6.18
N PHE A 307 2.98 13.95 6.19
CA PHE A 307 2.79 14.88 7.30
C PHE A 307 2.44 14.19 8.62
N VAL A 308 1.79 13.03 8.58
CA VAL A 308 1.50 12.24 9.79
C VAL A 308 2.68 11.33 10.15
N GLY A 309 3.25 10.65 9.14
CA GLY A 309 4.24 9.60 9.33
C GLY A 309 5.59 10.12 9.78
N ALA A 310 6.11 11.18 9.14
CA ALA A 310 7.45 11.70 9.46
C ALA A 310 7.54 12.28 10.87
N PRO A 311 6.64 13.17 11.34
CA PRO A 311 6.67 13.66 12.72
C PRO A 311 6.48 12.55 13.76
N PHE A 312 5.58 11.60 13.47
CA PHE A 312 5.38 10.46 14.33
C PHE A 312 6.67 9.63 14.49
N PHE A 313 7.39 9.44 13.42
CA PHE A 313 8.63 8.68 13.42
C PHE A 313 9.77 9.42 14.16
N ILE A 314 9.89 10.75 13.97
CA ILE A 314 10.81 11.60 14.73
C ILE A 314 10.50 11.48 16.23
N TYR A 315 9.22 11.57 16.62
CA TYR A 315 8.80 11.39 18.00
C TYR A 315 9.22 10.02 18.57
N LEU A 316 9.09 8.95 17.78
CA LEU A 316 9.51 7.61 18.20
C LEU A 316 11.03 7.51 18.41
N MET A 317 11.83 8.11 17.51
CA MET A 317 13.30 8.13 17.62
C MET A 317 13.74 8.89 18.89
N VAL A 318 13.14 10.04 19.15
CA VAL A 318 13.51 10.87 20.32
C VAL A 318 13.10 10.21 21.63
N LYS A 319 11.92 9.59 21.69
CA LYS A 319 11.40 8.98 22.92
C LYS A 319 11.79 7.52 23.12
N GLY A 320 12.21 6.85 22.06
CA GLY A 320 12.54 5.42 22.05
C GLY A 320 14.01 5.09 22.23
N GLY A 321 14.88 6.09 22.42
CA GLY A 321 16.33 5.89 22.60
C GLY A 321 16.72 5.02 23.79
N ASP A 322 15.81 4.75 24.73
CA ASP A 322 16.06 3.90 25.90
C ASP A 322 15.57 2.45 25.76
N ARG A 323 14.99 2.04 24.63
CA ARG A 323 14.35 0.70 24.48
C ARG A 323 14.40 0.10 23.05
N LEU A 324 15.37 0.49 22.23
CA LEU A 324 15.63 -0.17 20.94
C LEU A 324 16.74 -1.20 21.05
#